data_8611aba43227e50e8fec6a7f7c12bea1
#
_entry.id   8611aba43227e50e8fec6a7f7c12bea1
#
_cell.length_a   1.000
_cell.length_b   1.000
_cell.length_c   1.000
_cell.angle_alpha   90.00
_cell.angle_beta   90.00
_cell.angle_gamma   90.00
#
_symmetry.space_group_name_H-M   'P 1'
#
loop_
_entity.id
_entity.type
_entity.pdbx_description
1 polymer ?
#
loop_
_entity_poly.entity_id
_entity_poly.type
_entity_poly.pdbx_seq_one_letter_code
_entity_poly.pdbx_strand_id
1 'polypeptide(L)'
;MAQTRRLCCSLLAGFVVLVVARAQCPEECACSPSAQVECSGPRITEMPLPLPSNAMSLQVLNTQIAELGEAAFGNASALIALRVEKNALSRIRPGAFHHLLSLRYLSLSSNRIQELPLELFQGLPRLEALLLSGNRLLRIHPAHFTQLGSLKELQLQGNSLQAVQPGAFDQLPSLTKLNLAKNRLARLPPRLFAPLRHLQVLRLYENQLAEVPPQAFEALAELQELGLHQNQLRQLPPGLFSANGRLQKLFLSNNQLQALPAGLFLGLPELSRLSLFANALRELQPGTFGPMPQLRELWLYDNQLAALPAHLFSNLTRLQLLVLSRNRLRSVAPSAFAGLDALAELSLHTNELHALEEETFQGLAQLQNLSLQNNKLRFLPGRLFRSTPALQVLQLQNNSLESLPAGIFRQLPHLREVRLHDNPWSCDARLLALKKWLQENQPHLGSSRPLCALPPHLQGQPVVELDEGHLAARLPDSIDGQVPTSAQTEGPSQEPSPGTRSQLPLDNEAGSAETEPDGARAATELPGPGVAQAQGGIWGLTRTQTGVVVTFIVVGCALLLGTVVGVVLYGYRRKSKWS
;
A
#
# COMPACT_ATOMS: atom_id res chain seq x y z
N MET A 1 -59.11 70.34 -62.21
CA MET A 1 -57.67 70.69 -62.36
C MET A 1 -57.00 70.50 -61.04
N ALA A 2 -56.46 69.35 -60.88
CA ALA A 2 -55.84 69.02 -59.62
C ALA A 2 -54.56 68.21 -59.91
N GLN A 3 -53.45 68.75 -59.58
CA GLN A 3 -52.17 68.06 -59.67
C GLN A 3 -51.92 67.33 -58.39
N THR A 4 -51.91 66.05 -58.43
CA THR A 4 -51.49 65.13 -57.38
C THR A 4 -49.98 65.11 -57.29
N ARG A 5 -49.42 65.60 -56.23
CA ARG A 5 -48.05 65.39 -55.88
C ARG A 5 -47.94 64.11 -55.00
N ARG A 6 -47.27 63.10 -55.52
CA ARG A 6 -46.87 61.90 -54.81
C ARG A 6 -45.70 62.26 -53.88
N LEU A 7 -45.94 62.16 -52.60
CA LEU A 7 -44.83 62.10 -51.58
C LEU A 7 -44.37 60.64 -51.45
N CYS A 8 -43.19 60.42 -51.93
CA CYS A 8 -42.47 59.18 -51.67
C CYS A 8 -41.94 59.23 -50.22
N CYS A 9 -42.63 58.56 -49.27
CA CYS A 9 -42.06 58.27 -47.96
C CYS A 9 -41.13 57.10 -48.13
N SER A 10 -39.84 57.40 -48.14
CA SER A 10 -38.78 56.39 -48.01
C SER A 10 -38.74 55.96 -46.53
N LEU A 11 -39.34 54.82 -46.24
CA LEU A 11 -39.15 54.07 -45.02
C LEU A 11 -37.75 53.46 -45.06
N LEU A 12 -36.78 54.20 -44.51
CA LEU A 12 -35.50 53.67 -44.06
C LEU A 12 -35.80 52.79 -42.84
N ALA A 13 -36.13 51.52 -43.11
CA ALA A 13 -36.10 50.48 -42.12
C ALA A 13 -34.62 50.30 -41.68
N GLY A 14 -34.26 51.01 -40.64
CA GLY A 14 -32.98 50.76 -39.95
C GLY A 14 -32.98 49.36 -39.41
N PHE A 15 -32.39 48.43 -40.14
CA PHE A 15 -31.93 47.16 -39.58
C PHE A 15 -30.87 47.51 -38.55
N VAL A 16 -31.28 47.68 -37.31
CA VAL A 16 -30.36 47.51 -36.18
C VAL A 16 -30.00 46.04 -36.17
N VAL A 17 -28.93 45.72 -36.88
CA VAL A 17 -28.25 44.45 -36.69
C VAL A 17 -27.68 44.56 -35.29
N LEU A 18 -28.39 44.04 -34.31
CA LEU A 18 -27.81 43.64 -33.06
C LEU A 18 -26.75 42.56 -33.42
N VAL A 19 -25.53 43.05 -33.70
CA VAL A 19 -24.35 42.17 -33.65
C VAL A 19 -24.24 41.80 -32.19
N VAL A 20 -24.93 40.72 -31.82
CA VAL A 20 -24.56 39.97 -30.63
C VAL A 20 -23.14 39.51 -30.95
N ALA A 21 -22.18 40.27 -30.44
CA ALA A 21 -20.78 39.84 -30.45
C ALA A 21 -20.75 38.51 -29.73
N ARG A 22 -20.93 37.42 -30.46
CA ARG A 22 -20.48 36.09 -30.02
C ARG A 22 -19.00 36.31 -29.80
N ALA A 23 -18.57 36.34 -28.55
CA ALA A 23 -17.16 36.36 -28.24
C ALA A 23 -16.54 35.19 -29.02
N GLN A 24 -15.68 35.55 -29.98
CA GLN A 24 -15.02 34.54 -30.83
C GLN A 24 -14.15 33.70 -29.93
N CYS A 25 -14.06 32.42 -30.25
CA CYS A 25 -13.11 31.55 -29.57
C CYS A 25 -11.69 32.10 -29.79
N PRO A 26 -10.86 32.24 -28.74
CA PRO A 26 -9.49 32.70 -28.92
C PRO A 26 -8.72 31.83 -29.91
N GLU A 27 -7.84 32.42 -30.73
CA GLU A 27 -7.18 31.75 -31.89
C GLU A 27 -6.47 30.43 -31.53
N GLU A 28 -5.93 30.32 -30.32
CA GLU A 28 -5.16 29.16 -29.87
C GLU A 28 -6.02 28.20 -29.02
N CYS A 29 -7.36 28.35 -29.06
CA CYS A 29 -8.28 27.56 -28.27
C CYS A 29 -9.31 26.83 -29.14
N ALA A 30 -9.82 25.72 -28.63
CA ALA A 30 -10.98 25.01 -29.16
C ALA A 30 -12.19 25.28 -28.28
N CYS A 31 -13.28 25.78 -28.88
CA CYS A 31 -14.53 26.06 -28.16
C CYS A 31 -15.61 25.08 -28.60
N SER A 32 -16.21 24.38 -27.65
CA SER A 32 -17.29 23.44 -27.91
C SER A 32 -18.69 24.06 -27.75
N PRO A 33 -19.72 23.53 -28.40
CA PRO A 33 -21.11 23.93 -28.18
C PRO A 33 -21.59 23.75 -26.74
N SER A 34 -20.94 22.88 -25.97
CA SER A 34 -21.21 22.64 -24.55
C SER A 34 -20.57 23.66 -23.60
N ALA A 35 -20.21 24.84 -24.10
CA ALA A 35 -19.62 25.94 -23.33
C ALA A 35 -18.25 25.58 -22.66
N GLN A 36 -17.49 24.68 -23.29
CA GLN A 36 -16.13 24.34 -22.89
C GLN A 36 -15.11 25.01 -23.79
N VAL A 37 -14.07 25.57 -23.20
CA VAL A 37 -12.95 26.22 -23.88
C VAL A 37 -11.67 25.47 -23.49
N GLU A 38 -10.94 24.96 -24.46
CA GLU A 38 -9.68 24.27 -24.29
C GLU A 38 -8.55 24.97 -25.03
N CYS A 39 -7.54 25.43 -24.32
CA CYS A 39 -6.39 26.12 -24.85
C CYS A 39 -5.13 25.32 -24.51
N SER A 40 -4.29 25.04 -25.49
CA SER A 40 -3.06 24.27 -25.25
C SER A 40 -1.98 24.60 -26.26
N GLY A 41 -0.73 24.47 -25.81
CA GLY A 41 0.43 24.62 -26.67
C GLY A 41 1.47 25.60 -26.12
N PRO A 42 2.73 25.40 -26.54
CA PRO A 42 3.89 26.15 -25.98
C PRO A 42 3.96 27.61 -26.43
N ARG A 43 3.14 28.05 -27.39
CA ARG A 43 3.10 29.42 -27.87
C ARG A 43 2.27 30.33 -26.95
N ILE A 44 1.35 29.76 -26.15
CA ILE A 44 0.50 30.51 -25.26
C ILE A 44 1.35 30.93 -24.04
N THR A 45 1.64 32.23 -23.93
CA THR A 45 2.44 32.81 -22.83
C THR A 45 1.58 33.64 -21.87
N GLU A 46 0.38 34.04 -22.31
CA GLU A 46 -0.59 34.83 -21.54
C GLU A 46 -1.97 34.19 -21.62
N MET A 47 -2.88 34.59 -20.72
CA MET A 47 -4.25 34.07 -20.74
C MET A 47 -4.96 34.45 -22.03
N PRO A 48 -5.50 33.46 -22.77
CA PRO A 48 -6.19 33.71 -24.03
C PRO A 48 -7.53 34.41 -23.79
N LEU A 49 -7.62 35.67 -24.21
CA LEU A 49 -8.79 36.53 -24.07
C LEU A 49 -9.21 37.14 -25.42
N PRO A 50 -10.47 37.51 -25.61
CA PRO A 50 -11.62 37.38 -24.70
C PRO A 50 -12.20 35.95 -24.69
N LEU A 51 -12.72 35.51 -23.55
CA LEU A 51 -13.43 34.27 -23.43
C LEU A 51 -14.91 34.43 -23.87
N PRO A 52 -15.55 33.37 -24.43
CA PRO A 52 -16.99 33.37 -24.67
C PRO A 52 -17.76 33.65 -23.39
N SER A 53 -18.73 34.59 -23.43
CA SER A 53 -19.49 35.02 -22.24
C SER A 53 -20.29 33.87 -21.56
N ASN A 54 -20.57 32.81 -22.28
CA ASN A 54 -21.27 31.62 -21.81
C ASN A 54 -20.31 30.48 -21.40
N ALA A 55 -18.98 30.69 -21.39
CA ALA A 55 -18.03 29.65 -21.05
C ALA A 55 -18.25 29.15 -19.62
N MET A 56 -18.54 27.87 -19.48
CA MET A 56 -18.74 27.19 -18.18
C MET A 56 -17.49 26.41 -17.72
N SER A 57 -16.65 25.99 -18.65
CA SER A 57 -15.39 25.29 -18.38
C SER A 57 -14.27 25.86 -19.22
N LEU A 58 -13.16 26.18 -18.54
CA LEU A 58 -11.93 26.61 -19.20
C LEU A 58 -10.78 25.69 -18.81
N GLN A 59 -10.07 25.16 -19.79
CA GLN A 59 -8.87 24.37 -19.62
C GLN A 59 -7.71 25.03 -20.37
N VAL A 60 -6.64 25.33 -19.66
CA VAL A 60 -5.39 25.91 -20.20
C VAL A 60 -4.26 24.98 -19.82
N LEU A 61 -3.82 24.15 -20.78
CA LEU A 61 -2.97 23.00 -20.53
C LEU A 61 -1.68 23.07 -21.34
N ASN A 62 -0.54 22.71 -20.71
CA ASN A 62 0.75 22.58 -21.40
C ASN A 62 1.18 23.89 -22.11
N THR A 63 0.98 25.05 -21.48
CA THR A 63 1.36 26.38 -21.99
C THR A 63 2.56 26.95 -21.26
N GLN A 64 3.03 28.11 -21.69
CA GLN A 64 4.14 28.84 -21.05
C GLN A 64 3.66 30.00 -20.16
N ILE A 65 2.40 30.01 -19.75
CA ILE A 65 1.86 31.04 -18.87
C ILE A 65 2.61 31.01 -17.54
N ALA A 66 3.24 32.13 -17.18
CA ALA A 66 4.07 32.26 -15.98
C ALA A 66 3.39 33.05 -14.85
N GLU A 67 2.42 33.89 -15.18
CA GLU A 67 1.72 34.75 -14.23
C GLU A 67 0.22 34.87 -14.53
N LEU A 68 -0.62 34.90 -13.48
CA LEU A 68 -2.03 35.27 -13.55
C LEU A 68 -2.22 36.65 -12.90
N GLY A 69 -2.63 37.63 -13.71
CA GLY A 69 -2.98 39.00 -13.24
C GLY A 69 -4.41 39.07 -12.68
N GLU A 70 -4.79 40.24 -12.17
CA GLU A 70 -6.14 40.49 -11.62
C GLU A 70 -7.25 40.37 -12.67
N ALA A 71 -6.97 40.68 -13.95
CA ALA A 71 -7.90 40.60 -15.04
C ALA A 71 -7.72 39.31 -15.89
N ALA A 72 -7.00 38.29 -15.38
CA ALA A 72 -6.64 37.12 -16.16
C ALA A 72 -7.82 36.35 -16.76
N PHE A 73 -9.02 36.47 -16.21
CA PHE A 73 -10.22 35.75 -16.71
C PHE A 73 -11.30 36.70 -17.23
N GLY A 74 -11.03 38.03 -17.27
CA GLY A 74 -12.00 39.00 -17.73
C GLY A 74 -13.34 38.91 -16.98
N ASN A 75 -14.46 38.91 -17.73
CA ASN A 75 -15.82 38.81 -17.17
C ASN A 75 -16.39 37.39 -17.18
N ALA A 76 -15.54 36.35 -17.06
CA ALA A 76 -15.95 34.98 -17.16
C ALA A 76 -16.70 34.45 -15.90
N SER A 77 -17.70 35.22 -15.42
CA SER A 77 -18.48 34.89 -14.21
C SER A 77 -19.33 33.63 -14.28
N ALA A 78 -19.56 33.09 -15.50
CA ALA A 78 -20.28 31.85 -15.74
C ALA A 78 -19.42 30.60 -15.52
N LEU A 79 -18.10 30.72 -15.34
CA LEU A 79 -17.20 29.59 -15.15
C LEU A 79 -17.57 28.77 -13.91
N ILE A 80 -17.77 27.47 -14.12
CA ILE A 80 -18.00 26.47 -13.09
C ILE A 80 -16.72 25.65 -12.83
N ALA A 81 -15.93 25.40 -13.90
CA ALA A 81 -14.68 24.65 -13.83
C ALA A 81 -13.55 25.40 -14.52
N LEU A 82 -12.42 25.52 -13.80
CA LEU A 82 -11.20 26.16 -14.31
C LEU A 82 -10.01 25.22 -14.09
N ARG A 83 -9.28 24.91 -15.16
CA ARG A 83 -8.03 24.14 -15.12
C ARG A 83 -6.91 24.93 -15.77
N VAL A 84 -5.89 25.27 -15.01
CA VAL A 84 -4.64 25.87 -15.50
C VAL A 84 -3.51 24.95 -15.07
N GLU A 85 -3.29 23.88 -15.84
CA GLU A 85 -2.45 22.76 -15.43
C GLU A 85 -1.25 22.56 -16.37
N LYS A 86 -0.13 22.07 -15.81
CA LYS A 86 1.09 21.75 -16.56
C LYS A 86 1.65 22.97 -17.31
N ASN A 87 1.62 24.14 -16.65
CA ASN A 87 2.12 25.38 -17.21
C ASN A 87 3.40 25.85 -16.47
N ALA A 88 3.94 27.00 -16.86
CA ALA A 88 5.07 27.62 -16.19
C ALA A 88 4.66 28.53 -15.01
N LEU A 89 3.37 28.49 -14.59
CA LEU A 89 2.77 29.40 -13.63
C LEU A 89 3.52 29.41 -12.30
N SER A 90 4.13 30.55 -11.97
CA SER A 90 4.91 30.76 -10.75
C SER A 90 4.35 31.89 -9.87
N ARG A 91 3.60 32.82 -10.47
CA ARG A 91 3.05 34.00 -9.79
C ARG A 91 1.56 34.13 -10.05
N ILE A 92 0.80 34.42 -9.01
CA ILE A 92 -0.63 34.73 -9.08
C ILE A 92 -0.84 36.03 -8.33
N ARG A 93 -1.50 37.03 -8.95
CA ARG A 93 -1.81 38.28 -8.28
C ARG A 93 -2.99 38.14 -7.33
N PRO A 94 -3.01 38.87 -6.21
CA PRO A 94 -4.22 38.99 -5.41
C PRO A 94 -5.40 39.41 -6.31
N GLY A 95 -6.60 38.84 -6.07
CA GLY A 95 -7.77 39.19 -6.87
C GLY A 95 -7.91 38.45 -8.21
N ALA A 96 -6.94 37.62 -8.63
CA ALA A 96 -6.99 36.91 -9.91
C ALA A 96 -8.30 36.13 -10.14
N PHE A 97 -8.96 35.63 -9.09
CA PHE A 97 -10.18 34.84 -9.15
C PHE A 97 -11.45 35.56 -8.66
N HIS A 98 -11.41 36.88 -8.32
CA HIS A 98 -12.50 37.61 -7.66
C HIS A 98 -13.83 37.55 -8.40
N HIS A 99 -13.82 37.50 -9.73
CA HIS A 99 -15.04 37.50 -10.55
C HIS A 99 -15.64 36.14 -10.82
N LEU A 100 -15.02 35.04 -10.34
CA LEU A 100 -15.42 33.67 -10.63
C LEU A 100 -16.42 33.12 -9.59
N LEU A 101 -17.46 33.86 -9.29
CA LEU A 101 -18.44 33.58 -8.23
C LEU A 101 -19.19 32.24 -8.39
N SER A 102 -19.24 31.68 -9.61
CA SER A 102 -19.91 30.41 -9.90
C SER A 102 -18.95 29.22 -9.84
N LEU A 103 -17.65 29.44 -9.58
CA LEU A 103 -16.62 28.41 -9.68
C LEU A 103 -16.79 27.33 -8.59
N ARG A 104 -16.85 26.08 -9.03
CA ARG A 104 -16.91 24.88 -8.15
C ARG A 104 -15.64 24.06 -8.20
N TYR A 105 -14.93 24.09 -9.30
CA TYR A 105 -13.70 23.30 -9.51
C TYR A 105 -12.57 24.22 -9.98
N LEU A 106 -11.48 24.25 -9.23
CA LEU A 106 -10.26 24.97 -9.57
C LEU A 106 -9.06 24.04 -9.50
N SER A 107 -8.37 23.85 -10.63
CA SER A 107 -7.10 23.14 -10.66
C SER A 107 -5.98 24.03 -11.18
N LEU A 108 -4.94 24.13 -10.36
CA LEU A 108 -3.67 24.79 -10.65
C LEU A 108 -2.52 23.77 -10.58
N SER A 109 -2.81 22.49 -10.81
CA SER A 109 -1.87 21.38 -10.61
C SER A 109 -0.73 21.41 -11.63
N SER A 110 0.42 20.85 -11.23
CA SER A 110 1.60 20.71 -12.09
C SER A 110 2.12 22.03 -12.65
N ASN A 111 2.25 23.03 -11.78
CA ASN A 111 2.81 24.34 -12.06
C ASN A 111 4.11 24.58 -11.24
N ARG A 112 4.55 25.83 -11.12
CA ARG A 112 5.77 26.22 -10.41
C ARG A 112 5.49 27.16 -9.24
N ILE A 113 4.26 27.14 -8.69
CA ILE A 113 3.80 28.07 -7.65
C ILE A 113 4.55 27.75 -6.34
N GLN A 114 5.22 28.75 -5.77
CA GLN A 114 5.96 28.63 -4.50
C GLN A 114 5.17 29.21 -3.33
N GLU A 115 4.43 30.27 -3.58
CA GLU A 115 3.62 30.95 -2.57
C GLU A 115 2.25 31.29 -3.13
N LEU A 116 1.25 31.28 -2.27
CA LEU A 116 -0.10 31.77 -2.56
C LEU A 116 -0.28 33.11 -1.86
N PRO A 117 -0.80 34.15 -2.54
CA PRO A 117 -1.23 35.36 -1.86
C PRO A 117 -2.24 35.04 -0.75
N LEU A 118 -2.17 35.74 0.34
CA LEU A 118 -3.20 35.67 1.36
C LEU A 118 -4.56 36.03 0.73
N GLU A 119 -5.61 35.34 1.14
CA GLU A 119 -6.98 35.59 0.66
C GLU A 119 -7.17 35.38 -0.87
N LEU A 120 -6.23 34.74 -1.56
CA LEU A 120 -6.29 34.47 -3.02
C LEU A 120 -7.63 33.88 -3.48
N PHE A 121 -8.20 33.01 -2.69
CA PHE A 121 -9.45 32.30 -3.02
C PHE A 121 -10.69 32.98 -2.39
N GLN A 122 -10.53 34.18 -1.83
CA GLN A 122 -11.62 34.99 -1.36
C GLN A 122 -12.55 35.33 -2.54
N GLY A 123 -13.85 35.20 -2.37
CA GLY A 123 -14.80 35.37 -3.48
C GLY A 123 -15.09 34.10 -4.27
N LEU A 124 -14.63 32.92 -3.80
CA LEU A 124 -15.00 31.60 -4.37
C LEU A 124 -15.92 30.79 -3.41
N PRO A 125 -17.07 31.29 -2.98
CA PRO A 125 -17.89 30.69 -1.91
C PRO A 125 -18.49 29.34 -2.31
N ARG A 126 -18.54 29.03 -3.61
CA ARG A 126 -19.11 27.79 -4.17
C ARG A 126 -18.05 26.76 -4.52
N LEU A 127 -16.77 27.03 -4.21
CA LEU A 127 -15.69 26.14 -4.58
C LEU A 127 -15.80 24.81 -3.80
N GLU A 128 -15.90 23.71 -4.54
CA GLU A 128 -16.02 22.34 -4.01
C GLU A 128 -14.72 21.56 -4.12
N ALA A 129 -13.88 21.84 -5.13
CA ALA A 129 -12.60 21.17 -5.32
C ALA A 129 -11.49 22.18 -5.66
N LEU A 130 -10.38 22.11 -4.89
CA LEU A 130 -9.18 22.90 -5.10
C LEU A 130 -7.98 22.00 -5.24
N LEU A 131 -7.39 21.95 -6.44
CA LEU A 131 -6.26 21.10 -6.78
C LEU A 131 -5.01 21.96 -6.99
N LEU A 132 -4.02 21.78 -6.10
CA LEU A 132 -2.73 22.47 -6.09
C LEU A 132 -1.56 21.48 -6.17
N SER A 133 -1.83 20.24 -6.59
CA SER A 133 -0.83 19.17 -6.61
C SER A 133 0.31 19.46 -7.60
N GLY A 134 1.52 18.95 -7.28
CA GLY A 134 2.67 19.08 -8.21
C GLY A 134 3.17 20.51 -8.38
N ASN A 135 3.12 21.32 -7.33
CA ASN A 135 3.68 22.67 -7.27
C ASN A 135 4.94 22.72 -6.38
N ARG A 136 5.33 23.91 -5.94
CA ARG A 136 6.52 24.13 -5.10
C ARG A 136 6.16 24.84 -3.79
N LEU A 137 4.92 24.70 -3.32
CA LEU A 137 4.42 25.38 -2.13
C LEU A 137 5.24 24.98 -0.90
N LEU A 138 5.66 26.00 -0.14
CA LEU A 138 6.49 25.82 1.07
C LEU A 138 5.67 25.82 2.36
N ARG A 139 4.57 26.55 2.40
CA ARG A 139 3.74 26.78 3.60
C ARG A 139 2.27 26.91 3.23
N ILE A 140 1.41 26.53 4.17
CA ILE A 140 -0.03 26.77 4.14
C ILE A 140 -0.40 27.62 5.35
N HIS A 141 -1.09 28.73 5.10
CA HIS A 141 -1.55 29.68 6.10
C HIS A 141 -3.08 29.61 6.24
N PRO A 142 -3.68 29.82 7.43
CA PRO A 142 -5.14 29.82 7.61
C PRO A 142 -5.89 30.74 6.65
N ALA A 143 -5.34 31.95 6.37
CA ALA A 143 -5.95 32.91 5.46
C ALA A 143 -6.06 32.47 3.99
N HIS A 144 -5.35 31.39 3.58
CA HIS A 144 -5.48 30.87 2.22
C HIS A 144 -6.86 30.24 1.95
N PHE A 145 -7.54 29.74 2.99
CA PHE A 145 -8.80 29.01 2.83
C PHE A 145 -9.99 29.74 3.47
N THR A 146 -9.82 30.99 3.80
CA THR A 146 -10.91 31.84 4.30
C THR A 146 -12.07 31.84 3.30
N GLN A 147 -13.31 31.68 3.77
CA GLN A 147 -14.55 31.62 2.99
C GLN A 147 -14.74 30.38 2.09
N LEU A 148 -13.88 29.35 2.15
CA LEU A 148 -14.06 28.11 1.39
C LEU A 148 -14.92 27.07 2.14
N GLY A 149 -15.98 27.49 2.82
CA GLY A 149 -16.84 26.59 3.62
C GLY A 149 -17.52 25.47 2.83
N SER A 150 -17.65 25.61 1.50
CA SER A 150 -18.22 24.58 0.60
C SER A 150 -17.18 23.56 0.10
N LEU A 151 -15.90 23.72 0.44
CA LEU A 151 -14.82 22.89 -0.12
C LEU A 151 -14.91 21.45 0.39
N LYS A 152 -15.00 20.49 -0.54
CA LYS A 152 -15.08 19.06 -0.30
C LYS A 152 -13.75 18.34 -0.55
N GLU A 153 -12.95 18.84 -1.49
CA GLU A 153 -11.69 18.23 -1.89
C GLU A 153 -10.55 19.23 -1.96
N LEU A 154 -9.45 18.97 -1.22
CA LEU A 154 -8.23 19.77 -1.23
C LEU A 154 -7.03 18.86 -1.54
N GLN A 155 -6.39 19.10 -2.69
CA GLN A 155 -5.23 18.33 -3.15
C GLN A 155 -3.96 19.20 -3.09
N LEU A 156 -3.05 18.86 -2.19
CA LEU A 156 -1.76 19.51 -1.97
C LEU A 156 -0.57 18.57 -2.19
N GLN A 157 -0.82 17.41 -2.78
CA GLN A 157 0.18 16.37 -3.02
C GLN A 157 1.33 16.86 -3.91
N GLY A 158 2.57 16.40 -3.61
CA GLY A 158 3.72 16.67 -4.46
C GLY A 158 4.15 18.13 -4.45
N ASN A 159 4.12 18.74 -3.29
CA ASN A 159 4.66 20.08 -3.02
C ASN A 159 5.94 20.02 -2.18
N SER A 160 6.38 21.15 -1.64
CA SER A 160 7.54 21.25 -0.76
C SER A 160 7.16 21.71 0.66
N LEU A 161 5.94 21.37 1.11
CA LEU A 161 5.42 21.80 2.39
C LEU A 161 6.26 21.22 3.54
N GLN A 162 6.88 22.11 4.33
CA GLN A 162 7.67 21.75 5.51
C GLN A 162 6.82 21.76 6.77
N ALA A 163 5.81 22.62 6.81
CA ALA A 163 4.88 22.75 7.93
C ALA A 163 3.49 23.18 7.44
N VAL A 164 2.48 22.80 8.20
CA VAL A 164 1.12 23.33 8.12
C VAL A 164 0.88 24.11 9.40
N GLN A 165 0.43 25.35 9.30
CA GLN A 165 0.19 26.17 10.49
C GLN A 165 -1.04 25.68 11.28
N PRO A 166 -1.05 25.80 12.61
CA PRO A 166 -2.25 25.57 13.40
C PRO A 166 -3.42 26.39 12.87
N GLY A 167 -4.62 25.79 12.82
CA GLY A 167 -5.82 26.44 12.28
C GLY A 167 -5.92 26.52 10.76
N ALA A 168 -4.94 25.99 10.01
CA ALA A 168 -4.93 26.07 8.55
C ALA A 168 -6.20 25.51 7.87
N PHE A 169 -6.91 24.61 8.52
CA PHE A 169 -8.12 23.96 7.99
C PHE A 169 -9.40 24.33 8.75
N ASP A 170 -9.36 25.33 9.65
CA ASP A 170 -10.50 25.67 10.52
C ASP A 170 -11.73 26.13 9.74
N GLN A 171 -11.51 26.71 8.55
CA GLN A 171 -12.58 27.25 7.69
C GLN A 171 -13.07 26.23 6.65
N LEU A 172 -12.75 24.92 6.80
CA LEU A 172 -13.09 23.87 5.84
C LEU A 172 -14.01 22.77 6.43
N PRO A 173 -15.15 23.10 7.02
CA PRO A 173 -15.99 22.13 7.72
C PRO A 173 -16.57 21.05 6.80
N SER A 174 -16.75 21.34 5.50
CA SER A 174 -17.34 20.41 4.52
C SER A 174 -16.32 19.48 3.86
N LEU A 175 -15.03 19.54 4.28
CA LEU A 175 -13.97 18.81 3.60
C LEU A 175 -14.12 17.29 3.81
N THR A 176 -14.19 16.54 2.70
CA THR A 176 -14.27 15.08 2.69
C THR A 176 -12.97 14.41 2.27
N LYS A 177 -12.13 15.11 1.48
CA LYS A 177 -10.84 14.57 1.01
C LYS A 177 -9.73 15.59 1.19
N LEU A 178 -8.68 15.21 1.92
CA LEU A 178 -7.46 15.99 2.11
C LEU A 178 -6.25 15.16 1.71
N ASN A 179 -5.46 15.68 0.77
CA ASN A 179 -4.25 15.02 0.31
C ASN A 179 -3.03 15.93 0.52
N LEU A 180 -2.20 15.57 1.50
CA LEU A 180 -0.94 16.19 1.86
C LEU A 180 0.27 15.29 1.56
N ALA A 181 0.07 14.22 0.78
CA ALA A 181 1.12 13.26 0.45
C ALA A 181 2.27 13.89 -0.36
N LYS A 182 3.44 13.22 -0.36
CA LYS A 182 4.61 13.64 -1.15
C LYS A 182 5.02 15.09 -0.86
N ASN A 183 5.18 15.41 0.42
CA ASN A 183 5.64 16.70 0.93
C ASN A 183 6.85 16.50 1.86
N ARG A 184 7.22 17.51 2.65
CA ARG A 184 8.34 17.48 3.59
C ARG A 184 7.89 17.72 5.02
N LEU A 185 6.68 17.28 5.36
CA LEU A 185 6.11 17.48 6.69
C LEU A 185 6.84 16.62 7.72
N ALA A 186 7.52 17.25 8.68
CA ALA A 186 8.21 16.55 9.76
C ALA A 186 7.32 16.38 11.01
N ARG A 187 6.35 17.26 11.20
CA ARG A 187 5.44 17.25 12.35
C ARG A 187 4.05 17.71 11.95
N LEU A 188 3.05 17.24 12.70
CA LEU A 188 1.66 17.70 12.61
C LEU A 188 1.35 18.52 13.85
N PRO A 189 0.78 19.75 13.73
CA PRO A 189 0.25 20.47 14.88
C PRO A 189 -0.80 19.64 15.63
N PRO A 190 -0.84 19.69 16.95
CA PRO A 190 -1.92 19.08 17.72
C PRO A 190 -3.28 19.57 17.22
N ARG A 191 -4.25 18.64 17.10
CA ARG A 191 -5.63 18.95 16.69
C ARG A 191 -5.78 19.65 15.31
N LEU A 192 -4.77 19.56 14.43
CA LEU A 192 -4.79 20.15 13.08
C LEU A 192 -6.05 19.78 12.28
N PHE A 193 -6.53 18.55 12.42
CA PHE A 193 -7.68 18.03 11.68
C PHE A 193 -9.00 18.09 12.47
N ALA A 194 -9.02 18.67 13.66
CA ALA A 194 -10.22 18.70 14.52
C ALA A 194 -11.46 19.34 13.89
N PRO A 195 -11.34 20.38 13.03
CA PRO A 195 -12.48 20.95 12.32
C PRO A 195 -13.09 20.07 11.24
N LEU A 196 -12.34 19.08 10.73
CA LEU A 196 -12.67 18.29 9.54
C LEU A 196 -13.55 17.08 9.85
N ARG A 197 -14.68 17.28 10.49
CA ARG A 197 -15.54 16.20 11.02
C ARG A 197 -16.13 15.28 9.94
N HIS A 198 -16.23 15.75 8.70
CA HIS A 198 -16.76 15.00 7.56
C HIS A 198 -15.65 14.39 6.69
N LEU A 199 -14.39 14.41 7.16
CA LEU A 199 -13.26 13.90 6.38
C LEU A 199 -13.34 12.38 6.23
N GLN A 200 -13.33 11.91 4.98
CA GLN A 200 -13.40 10.49 4.62
C GLN A 200 -12.04 9.96 4.16
N VAL A 201 -11.22 10.79 3.51
CA VAL A 201 -9.92 10.38 2.99
C VAL A 201 -8.86 11.36 3.45
N LEU A 202 -7.85 10.86 4.18
CA LEU A 202 -6.68 11.62 4.61
C LEU A 202 -5.39 10.94 4.13
N ARG A 203 -4.62 11.64 3.30
CA ARG A 203 -3.36 11.14 2.75
C ARG A 203 -2.18 11.97 3.24
N LEU A 204 -1.30 11.35 4.01
CA LEU A 204 -0.09 11.91 4.61
C LEU A 204 1.17 11.12 4.21
N TYR A 205 1.06 10.21 3.26
CA TYR A 205 2.15 9.33 2.86
C TYR A 205 3.27 10.06 2.12
N GLU A 206 4.47 9.47 2.11
CA GLU A 206 5.68 10.08 1.53
C GLU A 206 5.95 11.48 2.09
N ASN A 207 6.06 11.55 3.43
CA ASN A 207 6.47 12.72 4.19
C ASN A 207 7.65 12.35 5.12
N GLN A 208 7.94 13.19 6.10
CA GLN A 208 9.04 13.01 7.05
C GLN A 208 8.53 12.91 8.50
N LEU A 209 7.29 12.45 8.69
CA LEU A 209 6.65 12.38 10.00
C LEU A 209 7.38 11.35 10.88
N ALA A 210 7.96 11.82 11.99
CA ALA A 210 8.60 10.96 12.99
C ALA A 210 7.62 10.48 14.08
N GLU A 211 6.54 11.23 14.29
CA GLU A 211 5.49 10.95 15.27
C GLU A 211 4.13 11.46 14.80
N VAL A 212 3.07 10.93 15.40
CA VAL A 212 1.69 11.41 15.24
C VAL A 212 1.18 11.83 16.61
N PRO A 213 0.62 13.05 16.77
CA PRO A 213 0.04 13.47 18.05
C PRO A 213 -1.09 12.51 18.50
N PRO A 214 -1.23 12.21 19.80
CA PRO A 214 -2.21 11.23 20.30
C PRO A 214 -3.65 11.48 19.85
N GLN A 215 -4.06 12.73 19.74
CA GLN A 215 -5.43 13.15 19.39
C GLN A 215 -5.56 13.60 17.92
N ALA A 216 -4.60 13.24 17.06
CA ALA A 216 -4.56 13.76 15.69
C ALA A 216 -5.81 13.42 14.88
N PHE A 217 -6.44 12.26 15.12
CA PHE A 217 -7.58 11.75 14.34
C PHE A 217 -8.89 11.63 15.15
N GLU A 218 -8.90 12.13 16.40
CA GLU A 218 -10.04 11.95 17.34
C GLU A 218 -11.36 12.51 16.79
N ALA A 219 -11.32 13.62 16.06
CA ALA A 219 -12.53 14.25 15.50
C ALA A 219 -13.01 13.61 14.18
N LEU A 220 -12.24 12.69 13.60
CA LEU A 220 -12.47 12.16 12.24
C LEU A 220 -13.34 10.89 12.26
N ALA A 221 -14.58 10.99 12.78
CA ALA A 221 -15.47 9.84 12.92
C ALA A 221 -15.94 9.24 11.58
N GLU A 222 -15.89 10.00 10.48
CA GLU A 222 -16.27 9.53 9.14
C GLU A 222 -15.09 9.03 8.30
N LEU A 223 -13.88 8.97 8.87
CA LEU A 223 -12.67 8.60 8.14
C LEU A 223 -12.74 7.15 7.65
N GLN A 224 -12.55 6.96 6.34
CA GLN A 224 -12.60 5.66 5.66
C GLN A 224 -11.22 5.20 5.16
N GLU A 225 -10.37 6.14 4.77
CA GLU A 225 -9.01 5.86 4.27
C GLU A 225 -7.99 6.77 4.95
N LEU A 226 -6.95 6.15 5.56
CA LEU A 226 -5.81 6.86 6.15
C LEU A 226 -4.50 6.32 5.58
N GLY A 227 -3.74 7.19 4.91
CA GLY A 227 -2.43 6.88 4.37
C GLY A 227 -1.31 7.56 5.16
N LEU A 228 -0.55 6.78 5.93
CA LEU A 228 0.62 7.20 6.72
C LEU A 228 1.90 6.49 6.26
N HIS A 229 1.84 5.70 5.18
CA HIS A 229 2.99 4.94 4.69
C HIS A 229 4.11 5.86 4.16
N GLN A 230 5.33 5.31 4.08
CA GLN A 230 6.52 6.04 3.64
C GLN A 230 6.75 7.33 4.44
N ASN A 231 6.84 7.17 5.77
CA ASN A 231 7.21 8.18 6.75
C ASN A 231 8.35 7.65 7.64
N GLN A 232 8.61 8.29 8.78
CA GLN A 232 9.67 7.92 9.72
C GLN A 232 9.12 7.53 11.09
N LEU A 233 7.86 7.05 11.15
CA LEU A 233 7.17 6.72 12.39
C LEU A 233 7.86 5.55 13.10
N ARG A 234 8.27 5.77 14.36
CA ARG A 234 8.91 4.73 15.20
C ARG A 234 7.94 4.07 16.16
N GLN A 235 6.91 4.78 16.55
CA GLN A 235 5.84 4.31 17.44
C GLN A 235 4.53 5.02 17.12
N LEU A 236 3.44 4.43 17.59
CA LEU A 236 2.10 5.01 17.49
C LEU A 236 1.53 5.16 18.91
N PRO A 237 0.83 6.25 19.22
CA PRO A 237 0.16 6.40 20.50
C PRO A 237 -0.89 5.32 20.75
N PRO A 238 -1.04 4.80 21.98
CA PRO A 238 -2.17 3.94 22.33
C PRO A 238 -3.50 4.64 22.03
N GLY A 239 -4.48 3.90 21.52
CA GLY A 239 -5.81 4.43 21.21
C GLY A 239 -5.88 5.47 20.09
N LEU A 240 -4.82 5.64 19.29
CA LEU A 240 -4.74 6.63 18.20
C LEU A 240 -5.95 6.58 17.26
N PHE A 241 -6.53 5.40 17.04
CA PHE A 241 -7.63 5.19 16.09
C PHE A 241 -8.97 4.90 16.78
N SER A 242 -9.10 5.11 18.09
CA SER A 242 -10.29 4.72 18.88
C SER A 242 -11.60 5.40 18.43
N ALA A 243 -11.52 6.60 17.82
CA ALA A 243 -12.67 7.34 17.33
C ALA A 243 -12.99 7.08 15.84
N ASN A 244 -12.19 6.25 15.14
CA ASN A 244 -12.29 6.11 13.68
C ASN A 244 -13.05 4.84 13.25
N GLY A 245 -14.21 4.59 13.84
CA GLY A 245 -14.98 3.34 13.65
C GLY A 245 -15.37 3.02 12.19
N ARG A 246 -15.39 4.01 11.29
CA ARG A 246 -15.66 3.83 9.85
C ARG A 246 -14.41 3.61 8.99
N LEU A 247 -13.22 3.47 9.61
CA LEU A 247 -11.98 3.29 8.86
C LEU A 247 -11.95 1.92 8.17
N GLN A 248 -11.83 1.94 6.84
CA GLN A 248 -11.82 0.75 5.98
C GLN A 248 -10.42 0.38 5.50
N LYS A 249 -9.54 1.38 5.31
CA LYS A 249 -8.18 1.18 4.81
C LYS A 249 -7.19 1.98 5.63
N LEU A 250 -6.20 1.28 6.20
CA LEU A 250 -5.12 1.87 6.98
C LEU A 250 -3.77 1.44 6.42
N PHE A 251 -2.97 2.42 5.97
CA PHE A 251 -1.65 2.18 5.40
C PHE A 251 -0.56 2.76 6.29
N LEU A 252 0.23 1.88 6.92
CA LEU A 252 1.33 2.19 7.84
C LEU A 252 2.68 1.63 7.37
N SER A 253 2.73 1.09 6.16
CA SER A 253 3.93 0.46 5.58
C SER A 253 5.07 1.44 5.33
N ASN A 254 6.30 0.92 5.17
CA ASN A 254 7.49 1.75 4.91
C ASN A 254 7.67 2.85 5.98
N ASN A 255 7.67 2.43 7.23
CA ASN A 255 7.96 3.25 8.41
C ASN A 255 9.06 2.58 9.25
N GLN A 256 9.24 2.98 10.50
CA GLN A 256 10.25 2.44 11.42
C GLN A 256 9.60 1.86 12.69
N LEU A 257 8.36 1.39 12.59
CA LEU A 257 7.59 0.87 13.73
C LEU A 257 8.28 -0.39 14.29
N GLN A 258 8.60 -0.38 15.58
CA GLN A 258 9.27 -1.50 16.27
C GLN A 258 8.29 -2.40 17.03
N ALA A 259 7.19 -1.83 17.49
CA ALA A 259 6.11 -2.52 18.18
C ALA A 259 4.76 -1.84 17.88
N LEU A 260 3.68 -2.53 18.17
CA LEU A 260 2.31 -2.02 18.09
C LEU A 260 1.72 -1.99 19.51
N PRO A 261 1.16 -0.87 19.96
CA PRO A 261 0.47 -0.80 21.26
C PRO A 261 -0.67 -1.80 21.35
N ALA A 262 -0.86 -2.39 22.50
CA ALA A 262 -2.01 -3.25 22.77
C ALA A 262 -3.32 -2.47 22.51
N GLY A 263 -4.27 -3.12 21.85
CA GLY A 263 -5.58 -2.54 21.58
C GLY A 263 -5.58 -1.41 20.52
N LEU A 264 -4.48 -1.16 19.82
CA LEU A 264 -4.39 -0.08 18.81
C LEU A 264 -5.52 -0.14 17.76
N PHE A 265 -5.97 -1.32 17.38
CA PHE A 265 -6.97 -1.54 16.33
C PHE A 265 -8.38 -1.92 16.86
N LEU A 266 -8.60 -1.91 18.18
CA LEU A 266 -9.89 -2.32 18.78
C LEU A 266 -11.09 -1.48 18.29
N GLY A 267 -10.87 -0.21 17.99
CA GLY A 267 -11.89 0.72 17.52
C GLY A 267 -12.21 0.66 16.02
N LEU A 268 -11.78 -0.38 15.29
CA LEU A 268 -11.82 -0.43 13.83
C LEU A 268 -12.67 -1.59 13.27
N PRO A 269 -13.98 -1.66 13.54
CA PRO A 269 -14.82 -2.78 13.13
C PRO A 269 -15.00 -2.87 11.59
N GLU A 270 -14.90 -1.77 10.85
CA GLU A 270 -15.05 -1.73 9.40
C GLU A 270 -13.74 -1.92 8.63
N LEU A 271 -12.60 -2.08 9.34
CA LEU A 271 -11.31 -2.19 8.69
C LEU A 271 -11.24 -3.43 7.79
N SER A 272 -11.03 -3.22 6.50
CA SER A 272 -10.95 -4.28 5.49
C SER A 272 -9.54 -4.54 4.99
N ARG A 273 -8.66 -3.53 5.05
CA ARG A 273 -7.27 -3.62 4.62
C ARG A 273 -6.33 -2.94 5.61
N LEU A 274 -5.32 -3.68 6.10
CA LEU A 274 -4.27 -3.17 6.98
C LEU A 274 -2.90 -3.48 6.39
N SER A 275 -2.11 -2.43 6.17
CA SER A 275 -0.76 -2.54 5.61
C SER A 275 0.28 -2.09 6.63
N LEU A 276 1.12 -3.02 7.07
CA LEU A 276 2.20 -2.85 8.05
C LEU A 276 3.56 -3.31 7.52
N PHE A 277 3.67 -3.62 6.23
CA PHE A 277 4.91 -4.14 5.63
C PHE A 277 6.04 -3.11 5.63
N ALA A 278 7.27 -3.58 5.50
CA ALA A 278 8.47 -2.75 5.49
C ALA A 278 8.54 -1.82 6.71
N ASN A 279 8.51 -2.45 7.89
CA ASN A 279 8.72 -1.83 9.20
C ASN A 279 9.82 -2.58 9.98
N ALA A 280 9.98 -2.30 11.26
CA ALA A 280 10.95 -2.94 12.13
C ALA A 280 10.29 -3.77 13.26
N LEU A 281 9.06 -4.29 13.00
CA LEU A 281 8.29 -5.05 13.98
C LEU A 281 9.03 -6.34 14.34
N ARG A 282 9.31 -6.54 15.64
CA ARG A 282 10.08 -7.70 16.15
C ARG A 282 9.19 -8.78 16.71
N GLU A 283 8.06 -8.38 17.27
CA GLU A 283 7.08 -9.27 17.89
C GLU A 283 5.67 -8.72 17.74
N LEU A 284 4.69 -9.61 17.82
CA LEU A 284 3.28 -9.31 17.89
C LEU A 284 2.70 -10.06 19.08
N GLN A 285 2.04 -9.35 19.97
CA GLN A 285 1.42 -9.94 21.17
C GLN A 285 0.01 -10.50 20.84
N PRO A 286 -0.43 -11.57 21.50
CA PRO A 286 -1.84 -11.97 21.47
C PRO A 286 -2.73 -10.78 21.83
N GLY A 287 -3.80 -10.56 21.03
CA GLY A 287 -4.67 -9.39 21.19
C GLY A 287 -4.21 -8.11 20.48
N THR A 288 -3.03 -8.10 19.81
CA THR A 288 -2.63 -6.99 18.92
C THR A 288 -3.69 -6.72 17.86
N PHE A 289 -4.20 -7.79 17.25
CA PHE A 289 -5.31 -7.72 16.32
C PHE A 289 -6.60 -8.05 17.08
N GLY A 290 -7.33 -7.00 17.50
CA GLY A 290 -8.62 -7.12 18.14
C GLY A 290 -9.71 -7.63 17.19
N PRO A 291 -10.99 -7.66 17.60
CA PRO A 291 -12.06 -8.06 16.70
C PRO A 291 -12.18 -7.08 15.53
N MET A 292 -11.63 -7.48 14.39
CA MET A 292 -11.76 -6.77 13.11
C MET A 292 -12.54 -7.65 12.12
N PRO A 293 -13.87 -7.77 12.27
CA PRO A 293 -14.69 -8.75 11.55
C PRO A 293 -14.77 -8.50 10.04
N GLN A 294 -14.31 -7.35 9.56
CA GLN A 294 -14.31 -7.02 8.14
C GLN A 294 -12.92 -7.10 7.50
N LEU A 295 -11.87 -7.41 8.28
CA LEU A 295 -10.51 -7.44 7.74
C LEU A 295 -10.34 -8.59 6.74
N ARG A 296 -9.94 -8.26 5.52
CA ARG A 296 -9.73 -9.19 4.41
C ARG A 296 -8.25 -9.32 4.03
N GLU A 297 -7.46 -8.26 4.19
CA GLU A 297 -6.07 -8.22 3.78
C GLU A 297 -5.20 -7.68 4.91
N LEU A 298 -4.18 -8.47 5.31
CA LEU A 298 -3.18 -8.10 6.30
C LEU A 298 -1.78 -8.31 5.72
N TRP A 299 -1.02 -7.22 5.60
CA TRP A 299 0.31 -7.21 5.02
C TRP A 299 1.35 -6.92 6.09
N LEU A 300 2.18 -7.93 6.43
CA LEU A 300 3.21 -7.90 7.48
C LEU A 300 4.60 -8.27 6.93
N TYR A 301 4.77 -8.35 5.62
CA TYR A 301 6.04 -8.74 5.01
C TYR A 301 7.12 -7.67 5.20
N ASP A 302 8.40 -8.05 5.02
CA ASP A 302 9.55 -7.15 5.25
C ASP A 302 9.54 -6.53 6.65
N ASN A 303 9.45 -7.37 7.69
CA ASN A 303 9.59 -6.99 9.09
C ASN A 303 10.69 -7.86 9.77
N GLN A 304 10.75 -7.84 11.08
CA GLN A 304 11.76 -8.57 11.87
C GLN A 304 11.12 -9.58 12.81
N LEU A 305 9.91 -10.07 12.50
CA LEU A 305 9.16 -11.01 13.33
C LEU A 305 9.94 -12.32 13.47
N ALA A 306 10.19 -12.76 14.71
CA ALA A 306 10.95 -13.96 15.00
C ALA A 306 10.07 -15.21 15.25
N ALA A 307 8.87 -15.02 15.75
CA ALA A 307 7.90 -16.07 16.02
C ALA A 307 6.45 -15.56 15.87
N LEU A 308 5.52 -16.48 15.68
CA LEU A 308 4.08 -16.21 15.74
C LEU A 308 3.52 -16.95 16.97
N PRO A 309 2.97 -16.24 17.96
CA PRO A 309 2.34 -16.86 19.13
C PRO A 309 0.99 -17.49 18.78
N ALA A 310 0.54 -18.41 19.63
CA ALA A 310 -0.77 -19.01 19.51
C ALA A 310 -1.89 -17.96 19.53
N HIS A 311 -2.96 -18.20 18.77
CA HIS A 311 -4.17 -17.37 18.72
C HIS A 311 -3.94 -15.90 18.33
N LEU A 312 -2.82 -15.58 17.67
CA LEU A 312 -2.49 -14.21 17.26
C LEU A 312 -3.56 -13.58 16.36
N PHE A 313 -4.14 -14.37 15.44
CA PHE A 313 -5.07 -13.91 14.43
C PHE A 313 -6.52 -14.38 14.66
N SER A 314 -6.84 -14.97 15.81
CA SER A 314 -8.12 -15.68 16.06
C SER A 314 -9.40 -14.85 15.86
N ASN A 315 -9.30 -13.53 15.92
CA ASN A 315 -10.42 -12.60 15.74
C ASN A 315 -10.59 -12.12 14.28
N LEU A 316 -9.83 -12.64 13.34
CA LEU A 316 -9.82 -12.20 11.94
C LEU A 316 -10.56 -13.18 11.02
N THR A 317 -11.78 -13.52 11.36
CA THR A 317 -12.57 -14.61 10.75
C THR A 317 -12.85 -14.43 9.25
N ARG A 318 -12.75 -13.20 8.70
CA ARG A 318 -12.93 -12.92 7.27
C ARG A 318 -11.63 -12.63 6.52
N LEU A 319 -10.49 -12.86 7.16
CA LEU A 319 -9.20 -12.62 6.52
C LEU A 319 -9.00 -13.59 5.34
N GLN A 320 -8.72 -13.05 4.16
CA GLN A 320 -8.53 -13.79 2.91
C GLN A 320 -7.06 -13.87 2.49
N LEU A 321 -6.30 -12.82 2.80
CA LEU A 321 -4.88 -12.70 2.45
C LEU A 321 -4.06 -12.33 3.68
N LEU A 322 -3.08 -13.19 4.02
CA LEU A 322 -2.08 -12.93 5.06
C LEU A 322 -0.66 -13.08 4.50
N VAL A 323 0.10 -11.97 4.47
CA VAL A 323 1.45 -11.95 3.94
C VAL A 323 2.45 -11.70 5.06
N LEU A 324 3.22 -12.74 5.41
CA LEU A 324 4.25 -12.79 6.45
C LEU A 324 5.65 -13.05 5.89
N SER A 325 5.80 -13.01 4.58
CA SER A 325 7.08 -13.26 3.90
C SER A 325 8.15 -12.25 4.27
N ARG A 326 9.42 -12.63 4.06
CA ARG A 326 10.58 -11.76 4.31
C ARG A 326 10.60 -11.21 5.75
N ASN A 327 10.44 -12.14 6.70
CA ASN A 327 10.61 -11.92 8.12
C ASN A 327 11.77 -12.79 8.65
N ARG A 328 11.90 -12.97 9.96
CA ARG A 328 12.89 -13.82 10.61
C ARG A 328 12.22 -14.95 11.39
N LEU A 329 11.06 -15.42 10.92
CA LEU A 329 10.28 -16.44 11.61
C LEU A 329 11.06 -17.75 11.69
N ARG A 330 11.34 -18.19 12.93
CA ARG A 330 11.98 -19.46 13.25
C ARG A 330 10.98 -20.50 13.69
N SER A 331 9.87 -20.07 14.26
CA SER A 331 8.78 -20.92 14.73
C SER A 331 7.42 -20.27 14.53
N VAL A 332 6.42 -21.15 14.38
CA VAL A 332 5.00 -20.81 14.33
C VAL A 332 4.32 -21.68 15.38
N ALA A 333 3.66 -21.09 16.35
CA ALA A 333 2.94 -21.86 17.35
C ALA A 333 1.77 -22.65 16.69
N PRO A 334 1.43 -23.87 17.13
CA PRO A 334 0.40 -24.71 16.51
C PRO A 334 -0.88 -23.93 16.36
N SER A 335 -1.46 -23.25 17.12
CA SER A 335 -2.73 -22.51 16.93
C SER A 335 -2.53 -21.06 16.45
N ALA A 336 -1.40 -20.69 15.86
CA ALA A 336 -1.14 -19.31 15.43
C ALA A 336 -2.17 -18.81 14.41
N PHE A 337 -2.64 -19.67 13.51
CA PHE A 337 -3.61 -19.35 12.46
C PHE A 337 -5.06 -19.76 12.81
N ALA A 338 -5.32 -20.18 14.05
CA ALA A 338 -6.67 -20.56 14.47
C ALA A 338 -7.65 -19.39 14.28
N GLY A 339 -8.86 -19.68 13.77
CA GLY A 339 -9.92 -18.71 13.51
C GLY A 339 -9.83 -17.99 12.16
N LEU A 340 -8.86 -18.32 11.31
CA LEU A 340 -8.75 -17.79 9.95
C LEU A 340 -9.59 -18.58 8.94
N ASP A 341 -10.89 -18.74 9.19
CA ASP A 341 -11.77 -19.65 8.45
C ASP A 341 -11.94 -19.28 6.96
N ALA A 342 -11.73 -18.03 6.60
CA ALA A 342 -11.86 -17.53 5.21
C ALA A 342 -10.51 -17.38 4.49
N LEU A 343 -9.38 -17.79 5.11
CA LEU A 343 -8.06 -17.54 4.54
C LEU A 343 -7.86 -18.33 3.24
N ALA A 344 -7.62 -17.60 2.14
CA ALA A 344 -7.39 -18.19 0.82
C ALA A 344 -5.90 -18.17 0.44
N GLU A 345 -5.13 -17.20 0.93
CA GLU A 345 -3.71 -17.07 0.61
C GLU A 345 -2.87 -16.79 1.87
N LEU A 346 -1.86 -17.65 2.09
CA LEU A 346 -0.88 -17.52 3.18
C LEU A 346 0.53 -17.52 2.60
N SER A 347 1.25 -16.42 2.82
CA SER A 347 2.63 -16.29 2.38
C SER A 347 3.58 -16.26 3.57
N LEU A 348 4.42 -17.29 3.70
CA LEU A 348 5.46 -17.47 4.72
C LEU A 348 6.86 -17.58 4.10
N HIS A 349 7.01 -17.30 2.81
CA HIS A 349 8.28 -17.47 2.11
C HIS A 349 9.37 -16.52 2.61
N THR A 350 10.61 -16.91 2.39
CA THR A 350 11.77 -16.08 2.77
C THR A 350 11.76 -15.75 4.27
N ASN A 351 11.74 -16.82 5.06
CA ASN A 351 11.83 -16.79 6.52
C ASN A 351 12.95 -17.75 6.99
N GLU A 352 13.02 -18.00 8.30
CA GLU A 352 14.00 -18.91 8.92
C GLU A 352 13.32 -20.16 9.52
N LEU A 353 12.22 -20.63 8.97
CA LEU A 353 11.48 -21.77 9.50
C LEU A 353 12.28 -23.07 9.31
N HIS A 354 12.54 -23.80 10.42
CA HIS A 354 13.26 -25.07 10.42
C HIS A 354 12.32 -26.28 10.48
N ALA A 355 11.17 -26.11 11.13
CA ALA A 355 10.14 -27.13 11.30
C ALA A 355 8.75 -26.48 11.38
N LEU A 356 7.71 -27.28 11.11
CA LEU A 356 6.31 -26.96 11.31
C LEU A 356 5.69 -28.11 12.09
N GLU A 357 4.75 -27.82 12.99
CA GLU A 357 3.98 -28.81 13.73
C GLU A 357 2.79 -29.32 12.88
N GLU A 358 2.28 -30.49 13.20
CA GLU A 358 1.19 -31.13 12.45
C GLU A 358 -0.07 -30.26 12.40
N GLU A 359 -0.35 -29.53 13.47
CA GLU A 359 -1.52 -28.66 13.63
C GLU A 359 -1.31 -27.22 13.15
N THR A 360 -0.14 -26.90 12.59
CA THR A 360 0.18 -25.50 12.18
C THR A 360 -0.87 -24.89 11.26
N PHE A 361 -1.45 -25.66 10.33
CA PHE A 361 -2.47 -25.19 9.40
C PHE A 361 -3.89 -25.68 9.74
N GLN A 362 -4.11 -26.07 10.99
CA GLN A 362 -5.42 -26.53 11.45
C GLN A 362 -6.49 -25.44 11.27
N GLY A 363 -7.65 -25.83 10.69
CA GLY A 363 -8.79 -24.92 10.47
C GLY A 363 -8.75 -24.12 9.16
N LEU A 364 -7.66 -24.19 8.38
CA LEU A 364 -7.53 -23.41 7.14
C LEU A 364 -8.23 -24.09 5.94
N ALA A 365 -9.51 -24.39 6.06
CA ALA A 365 -10.26 -25.18 5.09
C ALA A 365 -10.40 -24.48 3.70
N GLN A 366 -10.30 -23.16 3.64
CA GLN A 366 -10.41 -22.36 2.41
C GLN A 366 -9.07 -22.00 1.79
N LEU A 367 -7.93 -22.46 2.37
CA LEU A 367 -6.61 -22.10 1.90
C LEU A 367 -6.33 -22.68 0.50
N GLN A 368 -6.10 -21.81 -0.48
CA GLN A 368 -5.84 -22.14 -1.87
C GLN A 368 -4.35 -22.03 -2.23
N ASN A 369 -3.66 -21.01 -1.71
CA ASN A 369 -2.27 -20.72 -2.03
C ASN A 369 -1.43 -20.70 -0.75
N LEU A 370 -0.41 -21.56 -0.67
CA LEU A 370 0.54 -21.61 0.44
C LEU A 370 1.97 -21.48 -0.09
N SER A 371 2.66 -20.43 0.36
CA SER A 371 4.04 -20.13 -0.01
C SER A 371 4.97 -20.35 1.16
N LEU A 372 5.80 -21.42 1.11
CA LEU A 372 6.81 -21.81 2.11
C LEU A 372 8.24 -21.81 1.55
N GLN A 373 8.44 -21.38 0.31
CA GLN A 373 9.75 -21.38 -0.34
C GLN A 373 10.76 -20.45 0.38
N ASN A 374 12.04 -20.71 0.14
CA ASN A 374 13.12 -19.92 0.75
C ASN A 374 13.06 -19.93 2.28
N ASN A 375 12.95 -21.12 2.89
CA ASN A 375 13.02 -21.36 4.32
C ASN A 375 14.14 -22.38 4.62
N LYS A 376 14.18 -22.94 5.82
CA LYS A 376 15.16 -23.93 6.27
C LYS A 376 14.48 -25.22 6.71
N LEU A 377 13.30 -25.56 6.15
CA LEU A 377 12.52 -26.73 6.50
C LEU A 377 13.29 -28.01 6.12
N ARG A 378 13.50 -28.89 7.10
CA ARG A 378 14.20 -30.16 6.90
C ARG A 378 13.26 -31.33 6.69
N PHE A 379 12.11 -31.30 7.30
CA PHE A 379 11.06 -32.29 7.19
C PHE A 379 9.68 -31.64 7.32
N LEU A 380 8.65 -32.34 6.88
CA LEU A 380 7.26 -31.96 7.06
C LEU A 380 6.51 -33.10 7.75
N PRO A 381 5.61 -32.82 8.73
CA PRO A 381 4.74 -33.81 9.33
C PRO A 381 3.79 -34.44 8.31
N GLY A 382 3.51 -35.74 8.43
CA GLY A 382 2.70 -36.47 7.44
C GLY A 382 1.26 -35.99 7.29
N ARG A 383 0.70 -35.35 8.31
CA ARG A 383 -0.68 -34.84 8.33
C ARG A 383 -0.75 -33.32 8.29
N LEU A 384 0.36 -32.64 7.98
CA LEU A 384 0.46 -31.18 7.98
C LEU A 384 -0.65 -30.49 7.15
N PHE A 385 -1.03 -31.08 6.02
CA PHE A 385 -2.04 -30.53 5.11
C PHE A 385 -3.45 -31.12 5.28
N ARG A 386 -3.70 -31.87 6.38
CA ARG A 386 -4.99 -32.52 6.63
C ARG A 386 -6.18 -31.53 6.65
N SER A 387 -5.95 -30.31 7.12
CA SER A 387 -6.98 -29.30 7.29
C SER A 387 -7.03 -28.27 6.15
N THR A 388 -6.32 -28.52 5.03
CA THR A 388 -6.26 -27.60 3.89
C THR A 388 -6.76 -28.22 2.57
N PRO A 389 -7.96 -28.81 2.51
CA PRO A 389 -8.43 -29.57 1.34
C PRO A 389 -8.58 -28.71 0.07
N ALA A 390 -8.77 -27.39 0.21
CA ALA A 390 -8.92 -26.46 -0.92
C ALA A 390 -7.59 -26.05 -1.56
N LEU A 391 -6.43 -26.55 -1.08
CA LEU A 391 -5.11 -26.13 -1.53
C LEU A 391 -4.89 -26.45 -3.01
N GLN A 392 -4.54 -25.42 -3.78
CA GLN A 392 -4.31 -25.49 -5.23
C GLN A 392 -2.83 -25.29 -5.58
N VAL A 393 -2.14 -24.40 -4.88
CA VAL A 393 -0.74 -24.06 -5.14
C VAL A 393 0.06 -24.19 -3.86
N LEU A 394 1.12 -25.03 -3.91
CA LEU A 394 2.04 -25.25 -2.80
C LEU A 394 3.48 -25.01 -3.25
N GLN A 395 4.16 -24.07 -2.63
CA GLN A 395 5.54 -23.70 -2.96
C GLN A 395 6.47 -24.09 -1.82
N LEU A 396 7.34 -25.09 -2.07
CA LEU A 396 8.30 -25.67 -1.12
C LEU A 396 9.76 -25.60 -1.62
N GLN A 397 9.99 -24.98 -2.78
CA GLN A 397 11.34 -24.88 -3.37
C GLN A 397 12.28 -24.07 -2.47
N ASN A 398 13.57 -24.34 -2.63
CA ASN A 398 14.62 -23.69 -1.86
C ASN A 398 14.40 -23.81 -0.35
N ASN A 399 14.35 -25.04 0.13
CA ASN A 399 14.34 -25.44 1.53
C ASN A 399 15.46 -26.45 1.80
N SER A 400 15.44 -27.13 2.93
CA SER A 400 16.40 -28.18 3.30
C SER A 400 15.75 -29.56 3.38
N LEU A 401 14.71 -29.80 2.56
CA LEU A 401 13.95 -31.05 2.56
C LEU A 401 14.78 -32.19 1.92
N GLU A 402 15.03 -33.25 2.70
CA GLU A 402 15.72 -34.45 2.22
C GLU A 402 14.74 -35.51 1.72
N SER A 403 13.53 -35.55 2.28
CA SER A 403 12.45 -36.47 1.89
C SER A 403 11.09 -35.90 2.26
N LEU A 404 10.01 -36.52 1.79
CA LEU A 404 8.64 -36.20 2.18
C LEU A 404 7.93 -37.49 2.67
N PRO A 405 7.05 -37.38 3.68
CA PRO A 405 6.24 -38.48 4.15
C PRO A 405 5.37 -39.06 3.04
N ALA A 406 5.25 -40.38 3.02
CA ALA A 406 4.38 -41.08 2.06
C ALA A 406 2.94 -40.57 2.16
N GLY A 407 2.37 -40.21 1.02
CA GLY A 407 0.97 -39.77 0.93
C GLY A 407 0.67 -38.36 1.48
N ILE A 408 1.68 -37.52 1.71
CA ILE A 408 1.48 -36.16 2.21
C ILE A 408 0.51 -35.33 1.34
N PHE A 409 0.46 -35.57 0.02
CA PHE A 409 -0.42 -34.89 -0.91
C PHE A 409 -1.77 -35.57 -1.15
N ARG A 410 -2.03 -36.77 -0.56
CA ARG A 410 -3.30 -37.48 -0.74
C ARG A 410 -4.54 -36.73 -0.27
N GLN A 411 -4.35 -35.79 0.65
CA GLN A 411 -5.43 -35.02 1.26
C GLN A 411 -5.71 -33.72 0.49
N LEU A 412 -5.07 -33.52 -0.67
CA LEU A 412 -5.14 -32.29 -1.47
C LEU A 412 -5.77 -32.56 -2.86
N PRO A 413 -7.09 -32.81 -2.93
CA PRO A 413 -7.76 -33.19 -4.18
C PRO A 413 -7.78 -32.07 -5.24
N HIS A 414 -7.54 -30.82 -4.84
CA HIS A 414 -7.56 -29.66 -5.72
C HIS A 414 -6.17 -29.13 -6.07
N LEU A 415 -5.11 -29.84 -5.67
CA LEU A 415 -3.73 -29.44 -5.91
C LEU A 415 -3.44 -29.39 -7.42
N ARG A 416 -3.03 -28.22 -7.91
CA ARG A 416 -2.74 -27.95 -9.33
C ARG A 416 -1.26 -27.68 -9.60
N GLU A 417 -0.56 -27.13 -8.60
CA GLU A 417 0.84 -26.77 -8.73
C GLU A 417 1.60 -27.07 -7.45
N VAL A 418 2.71 -27.79 -7.57
CA VAL A 418 3.67 -28.03 -6.49
C VAL A 418 5.07 -27.71 -6.98
N ARG A 419 5.81 -26.89 -6.22
CA ARG A 419 7.20 -26.58 -6.50
C ARG A 419 8.11 -27.19 -5.47
N LEU A 420 9.03 -28.08 -5.92
CA LEU A 420 9.89 -28.90 -5.07
C LEU A 420 11.38 -28.78 -5.42
N HIS A 421 11.77 -28.02 -6.46
CA HIS A 421 13.17 -27.84 -6.86
C HIS A 421 14.00 -27.16 -5.77
N ASP A 422 15.32 -27.20 -5.91
CA ASP A 422 16.27 -26.58 -4.98
C ASP A 422 16.08 -27.04 -3.52
N ASN A 423 15.89 -28.35 -3.33
CA ASN A 423 15.95 -29.03 -2.03
C ASN A 423 17.02 -30.13 -2.09
N PRO A 424 17.70 -30.47 -0.99
CA PRO A 424 18.75 -31.48 -0.96
C PRO A 424 18.16 -32.91 -0.87
N TRP A 425 17.41 -33.34 -1.90
CA TRP A 425 16.74 -34.64 -1.91
C TRP A 425 17.71 -35.81 -1.73
N SER A 426 17.45 -36.64 -0.73
CA SER A 426 18.17 -37.91 -0.51
C SER A 426 17.50 -39.00 -1.33
N CYS A 427 18.13 -39.41 -2.44
CA CYS A 427 17.59 -40.39 -3.36
C CYS A 427 17.85 -41.82 -2.88
N ASP A 428 17.15 -42.18 -1.81
CA ASP A 428 17.11 -43.51 -1.18
C ASP A 428 15.66 -44.04 -1.09
N ALA A 429 15.45 -45.15 -0.40
CA ALA A 429 14.16 -45.81 -0.25
C ALA A 429 13.04 -44.87 0.30
N ARG A 430 13.38 -43.85 1.09
CA ARG A 430 12.42 -42.89 1.64
C ARG A 430 11.79 -42.03 0.55
N LEU A 431 12.46 -41.83 -0.60
CA LEU A 431 11.98 -41.01 -1.70
C LEU A 431 11.06 -41.76 -2.68
N LEU A 432 10.93 -43.09 -2.57
CA LEU A 432 10.15 -43.92 -3.50
C LEU A 432 8.68 -43.46 -3.61
N ALA A 433 8.07 -43.11 -2.48
CA ALA A 433 6.67 -42.62 -2.46
C ALA A 433 6.51 -41.29 -3.18
N LEU A 434 7.48 -40.38 -3.01
CA LEU A 434 7.50 -39.08 -3.73
C LEU A 434 7.72 -39.31 -5.22
N LYS A 435 8.67 -40.17 -5.63
CA LYS A 435 8.92 -40.49 -7.03
C LYS A 435 7.65 -41.00 -7.74
N LYS A 436 6.93 -41.94 -7.15
CA LYS A 436 5.67 -42.47 -7.72
C LYS A 436 4.63 -41.36 -7.89
N TRP A 437 4.47 -40.53 -6.85
CA TRP A 437 3.54 -39.43 -6.92
C TRP A 437 3.91 -38.44 -8.03
N LEU A 438 5.20 -38.09 -8.17
CA LEU A 438 5.71 -37.19 -9.23
C LEU A 438 5.44 -37.77 -10.64
N GLN A 439 5.59 -39.07 -10.84
CA GLN A 439 5.33 -39.75 -12.11
C GLN A 439 3.84 -39.70 -12.50
N GLU A 440 2.96 -39.91 -11.52
CA GLU A 440 1.50 -39.88 -11.71
C GLU A 440 0.94 -38.48 -11.90
N ASN A 441 1.64 -37.43 -11.40
CA ASN A 441 1.15 -36.05 -11.32
C ASN A 441 2.03 -35.06 -12.06
N GLN A 442 2.71 -35.44 -13.13
CA GLN A 442 3.60 -34.60 -13.92
C GLN A 442 3.01 -33.23 -14.34
N PRO A 443 1.73 -33.12 -14.75
CA PRO A 443 1.12 -31.83 -15.11
C PRO A 443 1.12 -30.82 -13.97
N HIS A 444 1.12 -31.26 -12.72
CA HIS A 444 1.09 -30.39 -11.54
C HIS A 444 2.46 -29.83 -11.13
N LEU A 445 3.53 -30.31 -11.77
CA LEU A 445 4.90 -29.88 -11.44
C LEU A 445 5.33 -28.62 -12.17
N GLY A 446 4.65 -28.24 -13.23
CA GLY A 446 5.07 -27.13 -14.09
C GLY A 446 6.53 -27.30 -14.56
N SER A 447 7.38 -26.31 -14.31
CA SER A 447 8.82 -26.35 -14.58
C SER A 447 9.64 -26.94 -13.42
N SER A 448 9.02 -27.38 -12.33
CA SER A 448 9.69 -27.87 -11.13
C SER A 448 10.24 -29.26 -11.35
N ARG A 449 11.57 -29.41 -11.41
CA ARG A 449 12.25 -30.70 -11.49
C ARG A 449 13.08 -30.91 -10.22
N PRO A 450 12.62 -31.71 -9.23
CA PRO A 450 13.43 -32.07 -8.08
C PRO A 450 14.62 -32.91 -8.51
N LEU A 451 15.83 -32.54 -8.09
CA LEU A 451 17.08 -33.22 -8.40
C LEU A 451 17.65 -33.87 -7.14
N CYS A 452 18.30 -35.01 -7.30
CA CYS A 452 19.03 -35.67 -6.23
C CYS A 452 20.21 -34.83 -5.76
N ALA A 453 20.41 -34.71 -4.45
CA ALA A 453 21.62 -34.20 -3.84
C ALA A 453 22.48 -35.28 -3.24
N LEU A 454 21.86 -36.35 -2.76
CA LEU A 454 22.50 -37.53 -2.16
C LEU A 454 21.87 -38.83 -2.74
N PRO A 455 22.60 -39.91 -2.81
CA PRO A 455 24.06 -40.04 -2.62
C PRO A 455 24.85 -39.41 -3.78
N PRO A 456 26.21 -39.22 -3.63
CA PRO A 456 27.01 -38.45 -4.61
C PRO A 456 26.93 -38.99 -6.05
N HIS A 457 26.79 -40.29 -6.26
CA HIS A 457 26.73 -40.87 -7.61
C HIS A 457 25.38 -40.62 -8.33
N LEU A 458 24.34 -40.15 -7.63
CA LEU A 458 23.05 -39.76 -8.19
C LEU A 458 22.89 -38.22 -8.23
N GLN A 459 23.86 -37.46 -7.76
CA GLN A 459 23.77 -36.03 -7.69
C GLN A 459 23.43 -35.40 -9.03
N GLY A 460 22.44 -34.49 -9.05
CA GLY A 460 21.98 -33.78 -10.24
C GLY A 460 21.03 -34.58 -11.13
N GLN A 461 20.75 -35.87 -10.85
CA GLN A 461 19.77 -36.65 -11.59
C GLN A 461 18.34 -36.27 -11.18
N PRO A 462 17.40 -36.12 -12.14
CA PRO A 462 15.98 -35.89 -11.82
C PRO A 462 15.38 -37.07 -11.07
N VAL A 463 14.70 -36.78 -9.96
CA VAL A 463 14.06 -37.82 -9.12
C VAL A 463 13.07 -38.70 -9.93
N VAL A 464 12.37 -38.13 -10.90
CA VAL A 464 11.38 -38.81 -11.74
C VAL A 464 12.02 -39.88 -12.66
N GLU A 465 13.27 -39.66 -13.08
CA GLU A 465 13.98 -40.45 -14.06
C GLU A 465 14.79 -41.61 -13.43
N LEU A 466 14.92 -41.65 -12.10
CA LEU A 466 15.68 -42.68 -11.42
C LEU A 466 15.03 -44.06 -11.58
N ASP A 467 15.86 -45.11 -11.69
CA ASP A 467 15.40 -46.51 -11.57
C ASP A 467 15.04 -46.82 -10.11
N GLU A 468 13.97 -47.61 -9.89
CA GLU A 468 13.57 -48.06 -8.55
C GLU A 468 14.66 -48.91 -7.87
N GLY A 469 15.46 -49.64 -8.63
CA GLY A 469 16.61 -50.37 -8.14
C GLY A 469 17.68 -49.51 -7.48
N HIS A 470 17.89 -48.29 -7.98
CA HIS A 470 18.82 -47.34 -7.38
C HIS A 470 18.30 -46.76 -6.04
N LEU A 471 16.97 -46.64 -5.89
CA LEU A 471 16.34 -46.18 -4.66
C LEU A 471 16.23 -47.26 -3.60
N ALA A 472 16.19 -48.54 -4.00
CA ALA A 472 16.07 -49.70 -3.11
C ALA A 472 17.42 -50.19 -2.54
N ALA A 473 18.55 -49.76 -3.10
CA ALA A 473 19.89 -50.17 -2.68
C ALA A 473 20.28 -49.52 -1.34
N ARG A 474 20.05 -50.26 -0.28
CA ARG A 474 20.58 -50.27 1.09
C ARG A 474 20.77 -48.93 1.82
N LEU A 475 20.00 -48.80 2.93
CA LEU A 475 20.56 -48.33 4.19
C LEU A 475 21.79 -49.17 4.53
N PRO A 476 22.97 -48.63 4.90
CA PRO A 476 24.04 -49.43 5.47
C PRO A 476 23.47 -50.15 6.69
N ASP A 477 23.64 -51.44 6.72
CA ASP A 477 23.31 -52.31 7.82
C ASP A 477 23.81 -51.63 9.11
N SER A 478 22.92 -51.45 10.06
CA SER A 478 23.25 -51.12 11.43
C SER A 478 24.40 -52.03 11.88
N ILE A 479 25.49 -51.43 12.29
CA ILE A 479 26.58 -52.14 12.97
C ILE A 479 25.93 -52.82 14.18
N ASP A 480 25.77 -54.16 14.07
CA ASP A 480 25.58 -55.03 15.20
C ASP A 480 26.83 -54.89 16.12
N GLY A 481 26.74 -54.05 17.12
CA GLY A 481 27.72 -53.80 18.15
C GLY A 481 27.11 -54.20 19.48
N GLN A 482 27.25 -55.48 19.78
CA GLN A 482 27.33 -56.09 21.11
C GLN A 482 27.01 -55.19 22.31
N VAL A 483 25.87 -55.48 22.91
CA VAL A 483 25.57 -55.16 24.32
C VAL A 483 26.52 -55.96 25.21
N PRO A 484 27.30 -55.35 26.12
CA PRO A 484 27.88 -56.06 27.26
C PRO A 484 26.81 -56.15 28.35
N THR A 485 26.36 -57.38 28.55
CA THR A 485 25.58 -57.82 29.69
C THR A 485 26.52 -57.99 30.89
N SER A 486 26.23 -57.35 32.00
CA SER A 486 26.49 -57.72 33.41
C SER A 486 26.58 -56.46 34.27
N ALA A 487 26.11 -56.30 35.46
CA ALA A 487 25.51 -57.17 36.44
C ALA A 487 24.77 -56.31 37.46
N GLN A 488 23.66 -56.81 37.88
CA GLN A 488 23.13 -56.95 39.25
C GLN A 488 23.18 -55.77 40.24
N THR A 489 21.99 -55.41 40.65
CA THR A 489 21.46 -55.31 42.04
C THR A 489 22.11 -54.37 43.01
N GLU A 490 21.35 -53.39 43.48
CA GLU A 490 20.81 -53.32 44.84
C GLU A 490 19.87 -52.11 44.97
N GLY A 491 18.72 -52.35 45.58
CA GLY A 491 17.69 -51.32 45.88
C GLY A 491 17.86 -50.81 47.33
N PRO A 492 16.83 -50.35 48.02
CA PRO A 492 16.40 -48.98 47.99
C PRO A 492 16.56 -48.30 49.36
N SER A 493 16.59 -46.96 49.46
CA SER A 493 16.23 -46.28 50.71
C SER A 493 15.99 -44.79 50.56
N GLN A 494 14.77 -44.43 50.88
CA GLN A 494 14.29 -43.33 51.74
C GLN A 494 14.50 -41.87 51.35
N GLU A 495 13.36 -41.26 51.08
CA GLU A 495 13.06 -39.85 51.42
C GLU A 495 13.42 -39.53 52.89
N PRO A 496 13.66 -38.27 53.21
CA PRO A 496 12.60 -37.52 53.88
C PRO A 496 12.46 -36.04 53.47
N SER A 497 11.23 -35.58 53.42
CA SER A 497 10.80 -34.18 53.65
C SER A 497 10.67 -33.89 55.16
N PRO A 498 10.23 -32.72 55.62
CA PRO A 498 10.47 -31.32 55.28
C PRO A 498 10.88 -30.50 56.54
N GLY A 499 11.26 -29.25 56.36
CA GLY A 499 11.42 -28.38 57.55
C GLY A 499 11.93 -26.96 57.32
N THR A 500 11.00 -26.01 57.30
CA THR A 500 10.94 -24.76 58.10
C THR A 500 11.97 -23.63 57.88
N ARG A 501 11.49 -22.55 57.28
CA ARG A 501 11.45 -21.13 57.74
C ARG A 501 12.64 -20.58 58.54
N SER A 502 13.30 -19.50 58.02
CA SER A 502 13.60 -18.28 58.78
C SER A 502 14.03 -17.11 57.89
N GLN A 503 13.35 -16.10 57.99
CA GLN A 503 13.41 -14.64 58.00
C GLN A 503 14.81 -13.97 57.91
N LEU A 504 14.77 -12.90 57.14
CA LEU A 504 15.48 -11.63 57.01
C LEU A 504 16.36 -11.16 58.20
N PRO A 505 17.32 -10.21 58.02
CA PRO A 505 16.92 -8.80 57.93
C PRO A 505 17.70 -7.93 56.90
N LEU A 506 17.10 -6.77 56.71
CA LEU A 506 17.54 -5.53 56.10
C LEU A 506 18.82 -5.00 56.78
N ASP A 507 19.65 -4.27 56.03
CA ASP A 507 20.04 -2.89 56.36
C ASP A 507 20.85 -2.21 55.25
N ASN A 508 20.49 -1.04 55.02
CA ASN A 508 20.93 0.25 54.53
C ASN A 508 22.44 0.54 54.45
N GLU A 509 22.82 1.35 53.52
CA GLU A 509 23.30 2.75 53.45
C GLU A 509 24.32 2.91 52.31
N ALA A 510 24.09 3.78 51.39
CA ALA A 510 24.44 5.18 51.21
C ALA A 510 25.94 5.48 50.96
N GLY A 511 26.18 6.26 49.91
CA GLY A 511 27.40 7.07 49.78
C GLY A 511 28.04 7.08 48.40
N SER A 512 27.67 7.95 47.55
CA SER A 512 28.25 9.22 47.08
C SER A 512 29.59 9.20 46.35
N ALA A 513 29.56 9.84 45.19
CA ALA A 513 30.46 10.88 44.67
C ALA A 513 31.63 10.52 43.73
N GLU A 514 31.52 11.09 42.55
CA GLU A 514 32.51 11.90 41.80
C GLU A 514 33.85 11.26 41.36
N THR A 515 34.20 11.29 40.10
CA THR A 515 34.93 12.32 39.33
C THR A 515 35.41 11.76 38.00
N GLU A 516 35.21 12.55 36.95
CA GLU A 516 36.03 12.54 35.73
C GLU A 516 37.46 12.98 36.02
N PRO A 517 38.48 12.76 35.18
CA PRO A 517 38.63 13.52 33.95
C PRO A 517 39.43 12.88 32.78
N ASP A 518 39.24 13.48 31.62
CA ASP A 518 40.14 13.80 30.49
C ASP A 518 41.31 12.88 30.09
N GLY A 519 41.41 12.71 28.77
CA GLY A 519 42.67 12.36 28.14
C GLY A 519 42.58 12.02 26.64
N ALA A 520 42.83 13.02 25.85
CA ALA A 520 42.89 13.05 24.39
C ALA A 520 44.02 12.22 23.73
N ARG A 521 43.87 12.02 22.40
CA ARG A 521 44.83 11.81 21.28
C ARG A 521 44.78 10.43 20.66
N ALA A 522 44.63 10.30 19.40
CA ALA A 522 45.04 10.83 18.13
C ALA A 522 45.08 9.68 17.12
N ALA A 523 44.45 9.93 16.02
CA ALA A 523 44.71 9.51 14.64
C ALA A 523 45.55 8.27 14.28
N THR A 524 44.98 7.38 13.44
CA THR A 524 45.67 6.93 12.22
C THR A 524 44.65 6.45 11.19
N GLU A 525 44.64 7.10 10.04
CA GLU A 525 43.98 6.69 8.80
C GLU A 525 44.68 5.47 8.19
N LEU A 526 43.90 4.59 7.51
CA LEU A 526 44.28 3.93 6.24
C LEU A 526 43.08 3.12 5.72
N PRO A 527 43.00 2.73 4.41
CA PRO A 527 42.00 3.22 3.47
C PRO A 527 40.93 2.18 3.13
N GLY A 528 39.73 2.66 2.71
CA GLY A 528 38.63 1.84 2.27
C GLY A 528 38.80 1.28 0.84
N PRO A 529 38.15 0.17 0.52
CA PRO A 529 37.92 -0.23 -0.86
C PRO A 529 36.56 0.25 -1.37
N GLY A 530 36.58 0.61 -2.65
CA GLY A 530 35.59 1.32 -3.42
C GLY A 530 34.15 0.83 -3.34
N VAL A 531 33.26 1.81 -3.32
CA VAL A 531 31.81 1.66 -3.48
C VAL A 531 31.50 1.54 -4.96
N ALA A 532 31.11 0.34 -5.38
CA ALA A 532 30.43 0.15 -6.65
C ALA A 532 28.95 0.57 -6.47
N GLN A 533 28.57 1.65 -7.12
CA GLN A 533 27.16 2.06 -7.23
C GLN A 533 26.39 1.04 -8.06
N ALA A 534 25.57 0.23 -7.40
CA ALA A 534 24.52 -0.54 -8.06
C ALA A 534 23.23 0.31 -8.09
N GLN A 535 22.91 0.84 -9.26
CA GLN A 535 21.59 1.37 -9.57
C GLN A 535 20.60 0.21 -9.65
N GLY A 536 19.89 -0.07 -8.58
CA GLY A 536 18.75 -0.99 -8.52
C GLY A 536 17.45 -0.26 -8.79
N GLY A 537 16.80 -0.57 -9.90
CA GLY A 537 15.43 -0.10 -10.19
C GLY A 537 14.41 -0.67 -9.19
N ILE A 538 13.28 0.01 -9.07
CA ILE A 538 12.20 -0.13 -8.05
C ILE A 538 11.62 -1.56 -7.88
N TRP A 539 11.97 -2.56 -8.71
CA TRP A 539 11.37 -3.91 -8.69
C TRP A 539 12.38 -5.06 -8.63
N GLY A 540 13.67 -4.80 -8.54
CA GLY A 540 14.69 -5.88 -8.49
C GLY A 540 14.73 -6.79 -9.74
N LEU A 541 14.15 -6.37 -10.87
CA LEU A 541 14.09 -7.12 -12.11
C LEU A 541 15.22 -6.67 -13.05
N THR A 542 15.86 -7.61 -13.73
CA THR A 542 16.84 -7.29 -14.78
C THR A 542 16.16 -6.58 -15.94
N ARG A 543 16.94 -5.81 -16.74
CA ARG A 543 16.42 -5.03 -17.88
C ARG A 543 15.57 -5.84 -18.87
N THR A 544 15.84 -7.14 -19.02
CA THR A 544 15.07 -8.09 -19.83
C THR A 544 13.72 -8.46 -19.19
N GLN A 545 13.67 -8.59 -17.86
CA GLN A 545 12.42 -8.91 -17.14
C GLN A 545 11.46 -7.71 -17.07
N THR A 546 12.00 -6.49 -17.02
CA THR A 546 11.18 -5.26 -17.05
C THR A 546 10.50 -5.09 -18.41
N GLY A 547 11.18 -5.42 -19.50
CA GLY A 547 10.59 -5.40 -20.85
C GLY A 547 9.42 -6.37 -21.01
N VAL A 548 9.53 -7.57 -20.47
CA VAL A 548 8.45 -8.58 -20.53
C VAL A 548 7.24 -8.16 -19.70
N VAL A 549 7.43 -7.64 -18.48
CA VAL A 549 6.33 -7.18 -17.62
C VAL A 549 5.59 -5.99 -18.23
N VAL A 550 6.32 -5.01 -18.81
CA VAL A 550 5.69 -3.87 -19.50
C VAL A 550 4.91 -4.34 -20.73
N THR A 551 5.41 -5.33 -21.48
CA THR A 551 4.71 -5.89 -22.64
C THR A 551 3.41 -6.60 -22.22
N PHE A 552 3.41 -7.37 -21.13
CA PHE A 552 2.20 -8.01 -20.61
C PHE A 552 1.17 -7.00 -20.09
N ILE A 553 1.59 -5.92 -19.44
CA ILE A 553 0.68 -4.85 -18.99
C ILE A 553 0.07 -4.13 -20.19
N VAL A 554 0.86 -3.80 -21.22
CA VAL A 554 0.35 -3.12 -22.43
C VAL A 554 -0.61 -4.02 -23.21
N VAL A 555 -0.31 -5.32 -23.37
CA VAL A 555 -1.20 -6.28 -24.04
C VAL A 555 -2.47 -6.52 -23.21
N GLY A 556 -2.36 -6.62 -21.88
CA GLY A 556 -3.51 -6.74 -20.98
C GLY A 556 -4.45 -5.52 -21.05
N CYS A 557 -3.91 -4.31 -21.06
CA CYS A 557 -4.68 -3.08 -21.22
C CYS A 557 -5.35 -2.98 -22.61
N ALA A 558 -4.68 -3.41 -23.68
CA ALA A 558 -5.22 -3.42 -25.03
C ALA A 558 -6.38 -4.43 -25.17
N LEU A 559 -6.28 -5.60 -24.53
CA LEU A 559 -7.37 -6.60 -24.51
C LEU A 559 -8.58 -6.11 -23.69
N LEU A 560 -8.36 -5.42 -22.57
CA LEU A 560 -9.45 -4.84 -21.77
C LEU A 560 -10.15 -3.69 -22.52
N LEU A 561 -9.41 -2.84 -23.22
CA LEU A 561 -9.99 -1.79 -24.07
C LEU A 561 -10.76 -2.38 -25.25
N GLY A 562 -10.27 -3.45 -25.87
CA GLY A 562 -10.95 -4.16 -26.95
C GLY A 562 -12.29 -4.77 -26.51
N THR A 563 -12.36 -5.34 -25.31
CA THR A 563 -13.61 -5.90 -24.75
C THR A 563 -14.62 -4.81 -24.40
N VAL A 564 -14.19 -3.67 -23.84
CA VAL A 564 -15.07 -2.53 -23.53
C VAL A 564 -15.65 -1.92 -24.81
N VAL A 565 -14.82 -1.72 -25.85
CA VAL A 565 -15.28 -1.23 -27.17
C VAL A 565 -16.23 -2.23 -27.82
N GLY A 566 -15.97 -3.53 -27.72
CA GLY A 566 -16.85 -4.59 -28.24
C GLY A 566 -18.22 -4.59 -27.58
N VAL A 567 -18.29 -4.43 -26.25
CA VAL A 567 -19.54 -4.36 -25.49
C VAL A 567 -20.33 -3.09 -25.83
N VAL A 568 -19.65 -1.94 -25.97
CA VAL A 568 -20.30 -0.67 -26.35
C VAL A 568 -20.84 -0.74 -27.79
N LEU A 569 -20.08 -1.29 -28.73
CA LEU A 569 -20.54 -1.45 -30.12
C LEU A 569 -21.68 -2.48 -30.26
N TYR A 570 -21.65 -3.55 -29.44
CA TYR A 570 -22.74 -4.52 -29.39
C TYR A 570 -24.02 -3.91 -28.80
N GLY A 571 -23.88 -3.08 -27.75
CA GLY A 571 -24.99 -2.31 -27.18
C GLY A 571 -25.61 -1.30 -28.17
N TYR A 572 -24.75 -0.64 -28.98
CA TYR A 572 -25.20 0.32 -30.00
C TYR A 572 -25.94 -0.37 -31.17
N ARG A 573 -25.46 -1.53 -31.65
CA ARG A 573 -26.12 -2.33 -32.68
C ARG A 573 -27.49 -2.90 -32.26
N ARG A 574 -27.66 -3.15 -30.95
CA ARG A 574 -28.94 -3.64 -30.42
C ARG A 574 -30.00 -2.53 -30.30
N LYS A 575 -29.59 -1.26 -30.08
CA LYS A 575 -30.52 -0.10 -30.08
C LYS A 575 -30.98 0.32 -31.47
N SER A 576 -30.21 0.07 -32.54
CA SER A 576 -30.58 0.44 -33.90
C SER A 576 -31.48 -0.59 -34.62
N LYS A 577 -31.93 -1.66 -33.95
CA LYS A 577 -32.90 -2.64 -34.47
C LYS A 577 -34.30 -2.48 -33.89
N TRP A 578 -34.55 -1.44 -33.08
CA TRP A 578 -35.85 -1.13 -32.46
C TRP A 578 -36.19 0.36 -32.56
N SER A 579 -35.89 0.98 -33.68
CA SER A 579 -36.47 2.28 -34.09
C SER A 579 -36.97 2.16 -35.55
#